data_9708f9f0fde695cce8ac54af03b18c25
#
_entry.id   9708f9f0fde695cce8ac54af03b18c25
#
_cell.length_a   1.000
_cell.length_b   1.000
_cell.length_c   1.000
_cell.angle_alpha   90.00
_cell.angle_beta   90.00
_cell.angle_gamma   90.00
#
_symmetry.space_group_name_H-M   'P 1'
#
loop_
_entity.id
_entity.type
_entity.pdbx_description
1 polymer ?
#
loop_
_entity_poly.entity_id
_entity_poly.type
_entity_poly.pdbx_seq_one_letter_code
_entity_poly.pdbx_strand_id
1 'polypeptide(L)'
;MLCETIDGTVARHLSIWKERTRDMKKNAFIRKTVLLLLTIISVLGLQLISVNAKSPVPSIDKKVYIAIYSVPQSAFGKTIYIENSIEGKEPTGLKNSNPDVVEVLNKGSYGLIVNIKKAGTSTISFKYAGKKLSTTIVAYNWKNPCKSFKVGNKNLTSKFNKSRIYNWNKQKKQWKAKISLRANKGWKLKKIQYLYDGVKTTVKNNSVVTFKGDCTGSSLSALFVQDKTGIQTWVELGYSQMDYPSQNVYIRG
;
A
#
# COMPACT_ATOMS: atom_id res chain seq x y z
N MET A 1 45.77 30.07 78.78
CA MET A 1 46.02 29.83 77.33
C MET A 1 45.14 28.70 76.82
N LEU A 2 43.77 28.82 76.98
CA LEU A 2 42.81 27.79 76.62
C LEU A 2 41.46 28.34 76.12
N CYS A 3 41.38 29.65 75.78
CA CYS A 3 40.11 30.29 75.45
C CYS A 3 39.98 30.69 73.93
N GLU A 4 41.07 30.62 73.12
CA GLU A 4 41.02 31.08 71.70
C GLU A 4 40.72 30.00 70.65
N THR A 5 40.78 28.70 71.00
CA THR A 5 40.62 27.59 70.03
C THR A 5 39.16 27.15 69.80
N ILE A 6 38.22 27.57 70.67
CA ILE A 6 36.81 27.15 70.53
C ILE A 6 36.04 28.04 69.58
N ASP A 7 36.40 29.31 69.46
CA ASP A 7 35.66 30.28 68.62
C ASP A 7 35.86 30.06 67.10
N GLY A 8 37.05 29.63 66.71
CA GLY A 8 37.38 29.34 65.30
C GLY A 8 36.66 28.09 64.77
N THR A 9 36.41 27.10 65.65
CA THR A 9 35.76 25.83 65.20
C THR A 9 34.24 26.03 65.05
N VAL A 10 33.62 26.81 65.99
CA VAL A 10 32.18 27.14 65.92
C VAL A 10 31.88 28.00 64.66
N ALA A 11 32.75 29.00 64.41
CA ALA A 11 32.59 29.87 63.24
C ALA A 11 32.69 29.05 61.88
N ARG A 12 33.60 28.07 61.79
CA ARG A 12 33.69 27.17 60.62
C ARG A 12 32.47 26.30 60.52
N HIS A 13 31.96 25.70 61.56
CA HIS A 13 30.75 24.87 61.45
C HIS A 13 29.52 25.70 61.05
N LEU A 14 29.37 26.92 61.54
CA LEU A 14 28.29 27.83 61.12
C LEU A 14 28.40 28.26 59.65
N SER A 15 29.59 28.47 59.15
CA SER A 15 29.79 28.81 57.72
C SER A 15 29.43 27.62 56.78
N ILE A 16 29.85 26.40 57.11
CA ILE A 16 29.54 25.19 56.39
C ILE A 16 28.03 24.91 56.44
N TRP A 17 27.39 25.15 57.59
CA TRP A 17 25.93 24.96 57.71
C TRP A 17 25.15 25.97 56.88
N LYS A 18 25.55 27.22 56.81
CA LYS A 18 24.97 28.27 55.98
C LYS A 18 25.14 27.96 54.49
N GLU A 19 26.27 27.42 54.08
CA GLU A 19 26.54 27.03 52.70
C GLU A 19 25.67 25.84 52.28
N ARG A 20 25.62 24.77 53.09
CA ARG A 20 24.72 23.62 52.86
C ARG A 20 23.23 24.00 52.77
N THR A 21 22.76 24.90 53.63
CA THR A 21 21.37 25.37 53.58
C THR A 21 21.06 26.22 52.36
N ARG A 22 22.07 26.96 51.86
CA ARG A 22 21.93 27.73 50.60
C ARG A 22 21.86 26.83 49.40
N ASP A 23 22.67 25.78 49.36
CA ASP A 23 22.67 24.77 48.28
C ASP A 23 21.40 23.93 48.28
N MET A 24 20.89 23.55 49.44
CA MET A 24 19.61 22.85 49.53
C MET A 24 18.43 23.74 49.04
N LYS A 25 18.44 25.05 49.34
CA LYS A 25 17.42 25.98 48.81
C LYS A 25 17.54 26.17 47.31
N LYS A 26 18.76 26.26 46.74
CA LYS A 26 19.01 26.32 45.31
C LYS A 26 18.51 25.05 44.60
N ASN A 27 18.87 23.89 45.14
CA ASN A 27 18.43 22.59 44.58
C ASN A 27 16.91 22.41 44.65
N ALA A 28 16.25 22.88 45.72
CA ALA A 28 14.79 22.86 45.83
C ALA A 28 14.13 23.82 44.82
N PHE A 29 14.73 24.99 44.59
CA PHE A 29 14.25 25.93 43.57
C PHE A 29 14.39 25.34 42.16
N ILE A 30 15.57 24.79 41.84
CA ILE A 30 15.83 24.13 40.53
C ILE A 30 14.84 22.98 40.29
N ARG A 31 14.62 22.12 41.32
CA ARG A 31 13.65 21.02 41.20
C ARG A 31 12.23 21.53 40.95
N LYS A 32 11.78 22.57 41.62
CA LYS A 32 10.46 23.18 41.40
C LYS A 32 10.34 23.78 39.99
N THR A 33 11.38 24.46 39.52
CA THR A 33 11.40 25.06 38.18
C THR A 33 11.39 23.99 37.07
N VAL A 34 12.16 22.90 37.22
CA VAL A 34 12.16 21.79 36.29
C VAL A 34 10.80 21.07 36.27
N LEU A 35 10.19 20.86 37.44
CA LEU A 35 8.87 20.26 37.51
C LEU A 35 7.79 21.13 36.86
N LEU A 36 7.87 22.43 37.02
CA LEU A 36 6.96 23.40 36.38
C LEU A 36 7.14 23.41 34.86
N LEU A 37 8.40 23.38 34.38
CA LEU A 37 8.70 23.26 32.96
C LEU A 37 8.19 21.95 32.32
N LEU A 38 8.37 20.83 33.01
CA LEU A 38 7.85 19.54 32.57
C LEU A 38 6.31 19.50 32.52
N THR A 39 5.63 20.13 33.49
CA THR A 39 4.16 20.23 33.44
C THR A 39 3.70 21.15 32.30
N ILE A 40 4.37 22.27 32.06
CA ILE A 40 4.05 23.15 30.93
C ILE A 40 4.27 22.43 29.57
N ILE A 41 5.38 21.70 29.43
CA ILE A 41 5.66 20.91 28.21
C ILE A 41 4.63 19.81 28.02
N SER A 42 4.20 19.12 29.07
CA SER A 42 3.17 18.07 28.96
C SER A 42 1.79 18.66 28.62
N VAL A 43 1.41 19.80 29.16
CA VAL A 43 0.14 20.47 28.83
C VAL A 43 0.16 21.03 27.41
N LEU A 44 1.27 21.66 26.99
CA LEU A 44 1.44 22.15 25.61
C LEU A 44 1.55 20.99 24.60
N GLY A 45 2.23 19.90 24.97
CA GLY A 45 2.32 18.68 24.15
C GLY A 45 0.96 18.03 23.94
N LEU A 46 0.09 17.98 24.94
CA LEU A 46 -1.28 17.46 24.81
C LEU A 46 -2.18 18.37 23.94
N GLN A 47 -1.94 19.68 23.91
CA GLN A 47 -2.69 20.58 23.05
C GLN A 47 -2.22 20.55 21.59
N LEU A 48 -0.94 20.20 21.34
CA LEU A 48 -0.41 20.05 19.98
C LEU A 48 -0.81 18.72 19.32
N ILE A 49 -1.28 17.72 20.08
CA ILE A 49 -1.75 16.44 19.54
C ILE A 49 -3.22 16.50 19.09
N SER A 50 -3.95 17.57 19.34
CA SER A 50 -5.19 17.84 18.60
C SER A 50 -4.86 18.36 17.17
N VAL A 51 -3.93 17.73 16.47
CA VAL A 51 -3.89 17.77 15.01
C VAL A 51 -5.26 17.26 14.58
N ASN A 52 -6.08 18.12 14.04
CA ASN A 52 -7.25 17.77 13.24
C ASN A 52 -6.79 16.84 12.10
N ALA A 53 -6.52 15.59 12.41
CA ALA A 53 -6.43 14.53 11.43
C ALA A 53 -7.83 14.49 10.81
N LYS A 54 -8.05 15.26 9.73
CA LYS A 54 -9.26 15.15 8.94
C LYS A 54 -9.41 13.66 8.66
N SER A 55 -10.48 13.06 9.18
CA SER A 55 -10.77 11.66 8.91
C SER A 55 -10.60 11.44 7.41
N PRO A 56 -9.83 10.45 6.98
CA PRO A 56 -9.56 10.26 5.58
C PRO A 56 -10.88 10.14 4.82
N VAL A 57 -11.00 10.94 3.79
CA VAL A 57 -12.25 11.12 3.03
C VAL A 57 -12.47 9.89 2.15
N PRO A 58 -13.66 9.25 2.18
CA PRO A 58 -13.97 8.17 1.26
C PRO A 58 -13.79 8.60 -0.19
N SER A 59 -13.11 7.76 -0.98
CA SER A 59 -12.84 7.97 -2.40
C SER A 59 -12.96 6.67 -3.19
N ILE A 60 -13.06 6.78 -4.50
CA ILE A 60 -13.06 5.65 -5.43
C ILE A 60 -12.23 6.03 -6.64
N ASP A 61 -11.55 5.06 -7.24
CA ASP A 61 -10.82 5.28 -8.48
C ASP A 61 -11.74 5.87 -9.56
N LYS A 62 -11.35 7.01 -10.12
CA LYS A 62 -12.15 7.67 -11.17
C LYS A 62 -12.31 6.81 -12.42
N LYS A 63 -11.34 5.92 -12.69
CA LYS A 63 -11.33 5.05 -13.85
C LYS A 63 -10.66 3.72 -13.55
N VAL A 64 -11.35 2.64 -13.89
CA VAL A 64 -10.89 1.26 -13.68
C VAL A 64 -10.90 0.52 -15.01
N TYR A 65 -9.81 -0.17 -15.34
CA TYR A 65 -9.69 -1.00 -16.54
C TYR A 65 -9.83 -2.47 -16.17
N ILE A 66 -10.78 -3.17 -16.78
CA ILE A 66 -11.05 -4.58 -16.51
C ILE A 66 -10.92 -5.38 -17.80
N ALA A 67 -9.99 -6.34 -17.81
CA ALA A 67 -9.80 -7.24 -18.93
C ALA A 67 -10.81 -8.39 -18.89
N ILE A 68 -11.38 -8.70 -20.07
CA ILE A 68 -12.20 -9.87 -20.32
C ILE A 68 -11.28 -10.92 -20.95
N TYR A 69 -11.15 -12.07 -20.32
CA TYR A 69 -10.31 -13.15 -20.79
C TYR A 69 -11.12 -14.20 -21.55
N SER A 70 -10.47 -14.91 -22.47
CA SER A 70 -11.11 -16.01 -23.23
C SER A 70 -11.38 -17.28 -22.42
N VAL A 71 -10.82 -17.37 -21.21
CA VAL A 71 -11.11 -18.47 -20.28
C VAL A 71 -12.13 -18.01 -19.25
N PRO A 72 -13.09 -18.86 -18.85
CA PRO A 72 -14.05 -18.51 -17.81
C PRO A 72 -13.33 -18.01 -16.57
N GLN A 73 -13.68 -16.83 -16.11
CA GLN A 73 -13.25 -16.33 -14.81
C GLN A 73 -14.26 -16.81 -13.76
N SER A 74 -13.81 -16.91 -12.49
CA SER A 74 -14.69 -17.29 -11.40
C SER A 74 -15.97 -16.45 -11.40
N ALA A 75 -17.09 -17.06 -11.05
CA ALA A 75 -18.43 -16.45 -10.98
C ALA A 75 -18.55 -15.29 -9.95
N PHE A 76 -17.49 -14.98 -9.23
CA PHE A 76 -17.49 -14.06 -8.08
C PHE A 76 -17.28 -12.59 -8.42
N GLY A 77 -17.52 -12.14 -9.64
CA GLY A 77 -17.44 -10.72 -9.96
C GLY A 77 -16.05 -10.07 -9.71
N LYS A 78 -15.97 -8.76 -9.93
CA LYS A 78 -14.80 -7.93 -9.61
C LYS A 78 -15.17 -6.93 -8.53
N THR A 79 -14.32 -6.76 -7.52
CA THR A 79 -14.52 -5.74 -6.49
C THR A 79 -13.89 -4.43 -6.91
N ILE A 80 -14.68 -3.35 -6.86
CA ILE A 80 -14.24 -1.97 -6.98
C ILE A 80 -14.25 -1.39 -5.57
N TYR A 81 -13.08 -1.15 -5.02
CA TYR A 81 -12.94 -0.73 -3.63
C TYR A 81 -13.24 0.76 -3.43
N ILE A 82 -13.84 1.08 -2.30
CA ILE A 82 -13.92 2.44 -1.75
C ILE A 82 -12.75 2.59 -0.78
N GLU A 83 -11.82 3.49 -1.10
CA GLU A 83 -10.73 3.85 -0.20
C GLU A 83 -11.27 4.63 0.99
N ASN A 84 -10.68 4.44 2.17
CA ASN A 84 -11.14 5.01 3.42
C ASN A 84 -12.63 4.71 3.69
N SER A 85 -13.04 3.50 3.37
CA SER A 85 -14.39 3.02 3.60
C SER A 85 -14.73 3.05 5.10
N ILE A 86 -16.02 3.29 5.41
CA ILE A 86 -16.53 3.37 6.77
C ILE A 86 -17.37 2.11 7.01
N GLU A 87 -17.03 1.37 8.05
CA GLU A 87 -17.77 0.18 8.43
C GLU A 87 -19.26 0.48 8.68
N GLY A 88 -20.14 -0.41 8.22
CA GLY A 88 -21.58 -0.24 8.33
C GLY A 88 -22.21 0.81 7.41
N LYS A 89 -21.43 1.54 6.60
CA LYS A 89 -21.97 2.42 5.56
C LYS A 89 -22.00 1.70 4.21
N GLU A 90 -23.08 1.87 3.48
CA GLU A 90 -23.25 1.27 2.16
C GLU A 90 -23.52 2.32 1.08
N PRO A 91 -23.15 2.03 -0.18
CA PRO A 91 -23.56 2.84 -1.33
C PRO A 91 -25.08 2.89 -1.50
N THR A 92 -25.62 4.09 -1.72
CA THR A 92 -27.05 4.36 -1.96
C THR A 92 -27.26 5.15 -3.24
N GLY A 93 -28.46 5.09 -3.83
CA GLY A 93 -28.81 5.84 -5.04
C GLY A 93 -27.90 5.48 -6.23
N LEU A 94 -27.58 4.21 -6.40
CA LEU A 94 -26.71 3.70 -7.44
C LEU A 94 -27.34 3.94 -8.83
N LYS A 95 -26.53 4.51 -9.72
CA LYS A 95 -26.85 4.69 -11.14
C LYS A 95 -25.75 4.05 -11.97
N ASN A 96 -26.13 3.30 -12.98
CA ASN A 96 -25.26 2.64 -13.92
C ASN A 96 -25.61 3.10 -15.33
N SER A 97 -24.66 3.73 -16.03
CA SER A 97 -24.92 4.31 -17.36
C SER A 97 -25.02 3.24 -18.47
N ASN A 98 -24.51 2.04 -18.26
CA ASN A 98 -24.55 0.97 -19.26
C ASN A 98 -24.58 -0.43 -18.59
N PRO A 99 -25.77 -0.92 -18.18
CA PRO A 99 -25.93 -2.21 -17.53
C PRO A 99 -25.63 -3.40 -18.45
N ASP A 100 -25.60 -3.21 -19.76
CA ASP A 100 -25.19 -4.21 -20.73
C ASP A 100 -23.68 -4.50 -20.73
N VAL A 101 -22.88 -3.56 -20.28
CA VAL A 101 -21.42 -3.72 -20.16
C VAL A 101 -21.05 -4.19 -18.76
N VAL A 102 -21.62 -3.56 -17.74
CA VAL A 102 -21.32 -3.83 -16.33
C VAL A 102 -22.62 -4.02 -15.56
N GLU A 103 -22.70 -5.10 -14.82
CA GLU A 103 -23.78 -5.36 -13.87
C GLU A 103 -23.22 -5.22 -12.44
N VAL A 104 -23.93 -4.51 -11.56
CA VAL A 104 -23.59 -4.46 -10.15
C VAL A 104 -24.29 -5.62 -9.44
N LEU A 105 -23.51 -6.60 -9.00
CA LEU A 105 -24.01 -7.79 -8.32
C LEU A 105 -24.29 -7.52 -6.84
N ASN A 106 -23.43 -6.76 -6.20
CA ASN A 106 -23.54 -6.45 -4.78
C ASN A 106 -22.88 -5.11 -4.45
N LYS A 107 -23.29 -4.53 -3.33
CA LYS A 107 -22.74 -3.32 -2.74
C LYS A 107 -22.53 -3.56 -1.26
N GLY A 108 -21.46 -3.04 -0.71
CA GLY A 108 -21.13 -3.16 0.71
C GLY A 108 -20.25 -2.03 1.19
N SER A 109 -19.91 -2.04 2.45
CA SER A 109 -19.11 -0.99 3.09
C SER A 109 -17.78 -0.74 2.37
N TYR A 110 -17.18 -1.78 1.80
CA TYR A 110 -15.85 -1.71 1.19
C TYR A 110 -15.88 -1.43 -0.32
N GLY A 111 -17.05 -1.42 -0.96
CA GLY A 111 -17.14 -1.17 -2.40
C GLY A 111 -18.29 -1.84 -3.11
N LEU A 112 -18.09 -2.00 -4.43
CA LEU A 112 -19.05 -2.61 -5.34
C LEU A 112 -18.49 -3.93 -5.88
N ILE A 113 -19.30 -4.96 -5.94
CA ILE A 113 -18.99 -6.20 -6.68
C ILE A 113 -19.70 -6.09 -8.03
N VAL A 114 -18.95 -6.14 -9.11
CA VAL A 114 -19.46 -5.99 -10.47
C VAL A 114 -19.16 -7.21 -11.33
N ASN A 115 -20.08 -7.54 -12.22
CA ASN A 115 -19.89 -8.52 -13.29
C ASN A 115 -19.71 -7.78 -14.62
N ILE A 116 -18.73 -8.20 -15.42
CA ILE A 116 -18.47 -7.64 -16.75
C ILE A 116 -19.12 -8.54 -17.80
N LYS A 117 -20.11 -8.02 -18.49
CA LYS A 117 -20.89 -8.78 -19.52
C LYS A 117 -20.24 -8.74 -20.89
N LYS A 118 -19.73 -7.58 -21.30
CA LYS A 118 -19.06 -7.38 -22.62
C LYS A 118 -18.07 -6.22 -22.56
N ALA A 119 -17.24 -6.11 -23.59
CA ALA A 119 -16.35 -4.96 -23.78
C ALA A 119 -17.16 -3.68 -24.00
N GLY A 120 -16.69 -2.58 -23.42
CA GLY A 120 -17.35 -1.29 -23.46
C GLY A 120 -17.01 -0.44 -22.25
N THR A 121 -17.77 0.63 -22.09
CA THR A 121 -17.59 1.57 -20.97
C THR A 121 -18.91 1.74 -20.23
N SER A 122 -18.84 1.76 -18.90
CA SER A 122 -19.96 2.11 -18.03
C SER A 122 -19.46 2.99 -16.90
N THR A 123 -20.26 4.01 -16.55
CA THR A 123 -20.01 4.87 -15.39
C THR A 123 -21.01 4.52 -14.31
N ILE A 124 -20.49 4.16 -13.14
CA ILE A 124 -21.28 3.91 -11.94
C ILE A 124 -21.13 5.06 -10.99
N SER A 125 -22.26 5.64 -10.55
CA SER A 125 -22.30 6.73 -9.58
C SER A 125 -23.25 6.38 -8.43
N PHE A 126 -22.92 6.84 -7.22
CA PHE A 126 -23.69 6.55 -6.00
C PHE A 126 -23.37 7.57 -4.90
N LYS A 127 -24.17 7.58 -3.84
CA LYS A 127 -23.87 8.31 -2.61
C LYS A 127 -23.27 7.37 -1.59
N TYR A 128 -22.21 7.79 -0.91
CA TYR A 128 -21.55 7.03 0.16
C TYR A 128 -21.11 7.99 1.27
N ALA A 129 -21.58 7.75 2.50
CA ALA A 129 -21.32 8.60 3.67
C ALA A 129 -21.57 10.10 3.35
N GLY A 130 -22.70 10.41 2.71
CA GLY A 130 -23.10 11.79 2.33
C GLY A 130 -22.38 12.35 1.10
N LYS A 131 -21.39 11.66 0.51
CA LYS A 131 -20.65 12.10 -0.68
C LYS A 131 -21.13 11.40 -1.94
N LYS A 132 -21.10 12.15 -3.06
CA LYS A 132 -21.30 11.57 -4.39
C LYS A 132 -19.98 11.03 -4.90
N LEU A 133 -19.91 9.73 -5.14
CA LEU A 133 -18.77 9.03 -5.73
C LEU A 133 -19.14 8.54 -7.13
N SER A 134 -18.14 8.44 -8.01
CA SER A 134 -18.34 7.94 -9.37
C SER A 134 -17.06 7.30 -9.90
N THR A 135 -17.22 6.18 -10.61
CA THR A 135 -16.13 5.48 -11.29
C THR A 135 -16.54 5.12 -12.71
N THR A 136 -15.62 5.25 -13.65
CA THR A 136 -15.80 4.79 -15.04
C THR A 136 -15.08 3.46 -15.22
N ILE A 137 -15.81 2.41 -15.52
CA ILE A 137 -15.27 1.08 -15.81
C ILE A 137 -15.12 0.95 -17.30
N VAL A 138 -13.89 0.65 -17.75
CA VAL A 138 -13.55 0.34 -19.14
C VAL A 138 -13.26 -1.14 -19.22
N ALA A 139 -14.21 -1.91 -19.73
CA ALA A 139 -14.07 -3.32 -20.00
C ALA A 139 -13.50 -3.56 -21.39
N TYR A 140 -12.48 -4.39 -21.53
CA TYR A 140 -11.82 -4.65 -22.82
C TYR A 140 -11.43 -6.12 -22.97
N ASN A 141 -11.49 -6.62 -24.21
CA ASN A 141 -11.02 -7.97 -24.50
C ASN A 141 -9.50 -8.05 -24.30
N TRP A 142 -9.07 -9.05 -23.54
CA TRP A 142 -7.65 -9.25 -23.26
C TRP A 142 -6.85 -9.45 -24.55
N LYS A 143 -5.77 -8.70 -24.65
CA LYS A 143 -4.72 -8.89 -25.64
C LYS A 143 -3.38 -8.79 -24.93
N ASN A 144 -2.54 -9.80 -25.08
CA ASN A 144 -1.22 -9.81 -24.48
C ASN A 144 -0.41 -8.58 -24.92
N PRO A 145 -0.02 -7.68 -24.01
CA PRO A 145 0.75 -6.48 -24.37
C PRO A 145 2.22 -6.76 -24.60
N CYS A 146 2.69 -8.01 -24.33
CA CYS A 146 4.10 -8.38 -24.44
C CYS A 146 4.44 -8.90 -25.84
N LYS A 147 5.34 -8.23 -26.55
CA LYS A 147 6.06 -8.82 -27.68
C LYS A 147 7.05 -9.88 -27.21
N SER A 148 7.65 -9.66 -26.04
CA SER A 148 8.59 -10.58 -25.41
C SER A 148 8.54 -10.43 -23.90
N PHE A 149 8.45 -11.57 -23.20
CA PHE A 149 8.63 -11.68 -21.75
C PHE A 149 9.62 -12.83 -21.49
N LYS A 150 10.88 -12.46 -21.24
CA LYS A 150 11.95 -13.43 -21.03
C LYS A 150 12.51 -13.35 -19.62
N VAL A 151 12.78 -14.51 -19.02
CA VAL A 151 13.44 -14.64 -17.74
C VAL A 151 14.57 -15.68 -17.91
N GLY A 152 15.82 -15.21 -17.83
CA GLY A 152 16.97 -16.00 -18.25
C GLY A 152 16.85 -16.43 -19.70
N ASN A 153 17.04 -17.73 -19.94
CA ASN A 153 16.89 -18.35 -21.26
C ASN A 153 15.43 -18.75 -21.60
N LYS A 154 14.47 -18.55 -20.70
CA LYS A 154 13.07 -18.94 -20.88
C LYS A 154 12.27 -17.81 -21.49
N ASN A 155 11.57 -18.09 -22.59
CA ASN A 155 10.60 -17.18 -23.18
C ASN A 155 9.19 -17.57 -22.71
N LEU A 156 8.59 -16.70 -21.89
CA LEU A 156 7.29 -16.92 -21.27
C LEU A 156 6.15 -16.15 -21.95
N THR A 157 6.42 -15.48 -23.06
CA THR A 157 5.47 -14.59 -23.75
C THR A 157 4.11 -15.24 -24.01
N SER A 158 4.09 -16.47 -24.53
CA SER A 158 2.85 -17.18 -24.86
C SER A 158 2.00 -17.55 -23.64
N LYS A 159 2.61 -17.61 -22.46
CA LYS A 159 1.90 -17.88 -21.20
C LYS A 159 0.88 -16.80 -20.85
N PHE A 160 1.07 -15.60 -21.38
CA PHE A 160 0.18 -14.46 -21.17
C PHE A 160 -0.87 -14.26 -22.26
N ASN A 161 -1.00 -15.16 -23.22
CA ASN A 161 -1.99 -15.02 -24.31
C ASN A 161 -3.43 -15.14 -23.81
N LYS A 162 -3.66 -15.97 -22.80
CA LYS A 162 -5.00 -16.24 -22.25
C LYS A 162 -5.31 -15.51 -20.94
N SER A 163 -4.28 -15.04 -20.24
CA SER A 163 -4.40 -14.37 -18.94
C SER A 163 -3.24 -13.41 -18.72
N ARG A 164 -3.47 -12.38 -17.92
CA ARG A 164 -2.42 -11.46 -17.47
C ARG A 164 -1.49 -12.09 -16.42
N ILE A 165 -1.89 -13.20 -15.80
CA ILE A 165 -1.15 -13.87 -14.72
C ILE A 165 -0.71 -15.24 -15.21
N TYR A 166 0.54 -15.56 -14.97
CA TYR A 166 1.10 -16.88 -15.12
C TYR A 166 1.86 -17.28 -13.86
N ASN A 167 1.42 -18.34 -13.19
CA ASN A 167 2.09 -18.90 -12.03
C ASN A 167 3.05 -20.01 -12.46
N TRP A 168 4.33 -19.79 -12.22
CA TRP A 168 5.39 -20.75 -12.49
C TRP A 168 5.69 -21.52 -11.20
N ASN A 169 4.89 -22.53 -10.96
CA ASN A 169 4.94 -23.38 -9.78
C ASN A 169 6.02 -24.46 -9.88
N LYS A 170 6.31 -25.14 -8.76
CA LYS A 170 7.28 -26.26 -8.64
C LYS A 170 8.70 -25.84 -9.06
N GLN A 171 9.09 -24.63 -8.74
CA GLN A 171 10.37 -24.08 -9.11
C GLN A 171 11.41 -24.23 -7.99
N LYS A 172 12.67 -23.91 -8.29
CA LYS A 172 13.77 -23.88 -7.33
C LYS A 172 13.50 -22.87 -6.21
N LYS A 173 13.97 -23.16 -5.00
CA LYS A 173 13.89 -22.23 -3.85
C LYS A 173 14.41 -20.83 -4.18
N GLN A 174 15.45 -20.75 -5.00
CA GLN A 174 16.03 -19.49 -5.47
C GLN A 174 16.57 -19.63 -6.87
N TRP A 175 16.36 -18.60 -7.69
CA TRP A 175 16.87 -18.52 -9.06
C TRP A 175 17.25 -17.11 -9.43
N LYS A 176 18.51 -16.88 -9.81
CA LYS A 176 18.99 -15.62 -10.38
C LYS A 176 18.82 -15.65 -11.89
N ALA A 177 18.10 -14.68 -12.44
CA ALA A 177 17.89 -14.62 -13.88
C ALA A 177 17.79 -13.17 -14.37
N LYS A 178 18.34 -12.91 -15.56
CA LYS A 178 18.16 -11.65 -16.29
C LYS A 178 16.73 -11.61 -16.81
N ILE A 179 16.02 -10.50 -16.56
CA ILE A 179 14.70 -10.24 -17.13
C ILE A 179 14.86 -9.41 -18.40
N SER A 180 14.04 -9.69 -19.43
CA SER A 180 14.01 -8.88 -20.64
C SER A 180 12.59 -8.84 -21.20
N LEU A 181 11.97 -7.67 -21.14
CA LEU A 181 10.60 -7.44 -21.54
C LEU A 181 10.52 -6.43 -22.67
N ARG A 182 9.69 -6.73 -23.67
CA ARG A 182 9.41 -5.83 -24.80
C ARG A 182 7.90 -5.72 -25.00
N ALA A 183 7.43 -4.50 -25.23
CA ALA A 183 6.02 -4.25 -25.52
C ALA A 183 5.68 -4.58 -26.99
N ASN A 184 4.45 -5.00 -27.24
CA ASN A 184 3.87 -5.09 -28.58
C ASN A 184 3.67 -3.69 -29.18
N LYS A 185 3.50 -3.62 -30.51
CA LYS A 185 3.15 -2.37 -31.20
C LYS A 185 1.89 -1.76 -30.60
N GLY A 186 1.93 -0.47 -30.30
CA GLY A 186 0.84 0.28 -29.66
C GLY A 186 0.76 0.14 -28.14
N TRP A 187 1.78 -0.47 -27.51
CA TRP A 187 1.93 -0.56 -26.08
C TRP A 187 3.28 -0.02 -25.64
N LYS A 188 3.33 0.54 -24.43
CA LYS A 188 4.58 0.98 -23.76
C LYS A 188 4.74 0.26 -22.44
N LEU A 189 5.91 -0.31 -22.20
CA LEU A 189 6.31 -0.80 -20.87
C LEU A 189 6.66 0.41 -20.00
N LYS A 190 5.91 0.62 -18.92
CA LYS A 190 6.07 1.79 -18.03
C LYS A 190 6.85 1.47 -16.77
N LYS A 191 6.64 0.28 -16.20
CA LYS A 191 7.22 -0.07 -14.91
C LYS A 191 7.37 -1.58 -14.79
N ILE A 192 8.41 -2.03 -14.11
CA ILE A 192 8.58 -3.41 -13.70
C ILE A 192 8.77 -3.41 -12.18
N GLN A 193 8.05 -4.29 -11.50
CA GLN A 193 8.12 -4.46 -10.05
C GLN A 193 8.37 -5.91 -9.70
N TYR A 194 9.19 -6.12 -8.71
CA TYR A 194 9.41 -7.39 -8.06
C TYR A 194 8.82 -7.34 -6.66
N LEU A 195 8.02 -8.33 -6.30
CA LEU A 195 7.40 -8.49 -4.99
C LEU A 195 7.93 -9.75 -4.33
N TYR A 196 8.41 -9.64 -3.11
CA TYR A 196 8.78 -10.75 -2.25
C TYR A 196 8.55 -10.34 -0.79
N ASP A 197 7.91 -11.23 -0.01
CA ASP A 197 7.63 -11.04 1.41
C ASP A 197 6.95 -9.68 1.73
N GLY A 198 5.93 -9.34 0.95
CA GLY A 198 5.20 -8.06 1.08
C GLY A 198 5.97 -6.82 0.59
N VAL A 199 7.29 -6.94 0.33
CA VAL A 199 8.13 -5.82 -0.11
C VAL A 199 8.12 -5.70 -1.64
N LYS A 200 7.67 -4.55 -2.14
CA LYS A 200 7.56 -4.23 -3.57
C LYS A 200 8.74 -3.34 -4.00
N THR A 201 9.59 -3.84 -4.89
CA THR A 201 10.77 -3.16 -5.40
C THR A 201 10.64 -2.87 -6.90
N THR A 202 10.96 -1.64 -7.34
CA THR A 202 11.04 -1.33 -8.78
C THR A 202 12.37 -1.85 -9.34
N VAL A 203 12.31 -2.58 -10.45
CA VAL A 203 13.48 -3.15 -11.11
C VAL A 203 13.64 -2.62 -12.53
N LYS A 204 14.89 -2.51 -13.00
CA LYS A 204 15.20 -2.07 -14.36
C LYS A 204 14.99 -3.23 -15.35
N ASN A 205 14.51 -2.92 -16.55
CA ASN A 205 14.51 -3.91 -17.64
C ASN A 205 15.95 -4.30 -18.01
N ASN A 206 16.15 -5.53 -18.39
CA ASN A 206 17.46 -6.15 -18.67
C ASN A 206 18.38 -6.31 -17.43
N SER A 207 17.88 -6.11 -16.21
CA SER A 207 18.61 -6.40 -14.97
C SER A 207 18.47 -7.87 -14.54
N VAL A 208 19.31 -8.28 -13.61
CA VAL A 208 19.22 -9.60 -12.96
C VAL A 208 18.34 -9.47 -11.72
N VAL A 209 17.36 -10.37 -11.61
CA VAL A 209 16.45 -10.49 -10.47
C VAL A 209 16.70 -11.86 -9.80
N THR A 210 16.67 -11.88 -8.48
CA THR A 210 16.72 -13.12 -7.69
C THR A 210 15.30 -13.51 -7.31
N PHE A 211 14.73 -14.46 -8.03
CA PHE A 211 13.42 -15.03 -7.72
C PHE A 211 13.53 -15.90 -6.47
N LYS A 212 12.58 -15.75 -5.57
CA LYS A 212 12.42 -16.55 -4.35
C LYS A 212 11.19 -17.43 -4.51
N GLY A 213 11.36 -18.72 -4.38
CA GLY A 213 10.29 -19.70 -4.56
C GLY A 213 9.90 -20.42 -3.26
N ASP A 214 10.32 -19.90 -2.09
CA ASP A 214 9.95 -20.42 -0.78
C ASP A 214 8.43 -20.41 -0.53
N CYS A 215 8.01 -20.68 0.69
CA CYS A 215 6.59 -20.76 1.05
C CYS A 215 5.79 -19.47 0.77
N THR A 216 6.45 -18.31 0.72
CA THR A 216 5.80 -17.04 0.37
C THR A 216 5.76 -16.81 -1.14
N GLY A 217 6.68 -17.43 -1.89
CA GLY A 217 6.87 -17.19 -3.31
C GLY A 217 7.29 -15.75 -3.62
N SER A 218 7.48 -15.47 -4.90
CA SER A 218 7.75 -14.10 -5.37
C SER A 218 7.00 -13.83 -6.66
N SER A 219 6.82 -12.56 -7.04
CA SER A 219 6.26 -12.21 -8.33
C SER A 219 7.02 -11.09 -9.04
N LEU A 220 6.99 -11.15 -10.38
CA LEU A 220 7.48 -10.10 -11.26
C LEU A 220 6.32 -9.53 -12.05
N SER A 221 5.97 -8.28 -11.79
CA SER A 221 4.86 -7.59 -12.46
C SER A 221 5.38 -6.51 -13.39
N ALA A 222 4.78 -6.37 -14.57
CA ALA A 222 5.12 -5.35 -15.54
C ALA A 222 3.87 -4.56 -15.94
N LEU A 223 3.91 -3.24 -15.79
CA LEU A 223 2.85 -2.32 -16.21
C LEU A 223 3.03 -1.93 -17.66
N PHE A 224 2.03 -2.22 -18.47
CA PHE A 224 1.92 -1.77 -19.84
C PHE A 224 0.79 -0.75 -20.00
N VAL A 225 1.01 0.23 -20.86
CA VAL A 225 0.03 1.26 -21.19
C VAL A 225 -0.18 1.26 -22.70
N GLN A 226 -1.44 1.18 -23.14
CA GLN A 226 -1.80 1.23 -24.55
C GLN A 226 -1.79 2.69 -25.04
N ASP A 227 -1.06 2.96 -26.13
CA ASP A 227 -0.82 4.33 -26.61
C ASP A 227 -2.10 5.09 -26.98
N LYS A 228 -3.02 4.43 -27.69
CA LYS A 228 -4.24 5.10 -28.21
C LYS A 228 -5.33 5.29 -27.17
N THR A 229 -5.51 4.36 -26.26
CA THR A 229 -6.63 4.32 -25.31
C THR A 229 -6.26 4.68 -23.89
N GLY A 230 -4.95 4.66 -23.58
CA GLY A 230 -4.44 4.82 -22.22
C GLY A 230 -4.78 3.64 -21.28
N ILE A 231 -5.28 2.51 -21.83
CA ILE A 231 -5.55 1.30 -21.03
C ILE A 231 -4.28 0.88 -20.32
N GLN A 232 -4.37 0.74 -19.01
CA GLN A 232 -3.29 0.23 -18.17
C GLN A 232 -3.54 -1.23 -17.81
N THR A 233 -2.52 -2.05 -17.92
CA THR A 233 -2.61 -3.46 -17.54
C THR A 233 -1.30 -3.95 -16.95
N TRP A 234 -1.40 -4.75 -15.90
CA TRP A 234 -0.27 -5.46 -15.32
C TRP A 234 -0.21 -6.88 -15.88
N VAL A 235 0.97 -7.30 -16.27
CA VAL A 235 1.29 -8.70 -16.60
C VAL A 235 2.16 -9.23 -15.49
N GLU A 236 1.83 -10.39 -14.93
CA GLU A 236 2.45 -10.91 -13.72
C GLU A 236 2.91 -12.36 -13.88
N LEU A 237 4.15 -12.58 -13.50
CA LEU A 237 4.75 -13.90 -13.33
C LEU A 237 4.87 -14.20 -11.84
N GLY A 238 4.08 -15.13 -11.33
CA GLY A 238 4.30 -15.74 -10.02
C GLY A 238 5.39 -16.81 -10.10
N TYR A 239 6.25 -16.88 -9.09
CA TYR A 239 7.32 -17.87 -8.98
C TYR A 239 7.28 -18.51 -7.58
N SER A 240 7.09 -19.84 -7.51
CA SER A 240 6.91 -20.56 -6.26
C SER A 240 7.42 -22.01 -6.35
N GLN A 241 7.83 -22.58 -5.21
CA GLN A 241 8.04 -24.03 -5.06
C GLN A 241 6.72 -24.78 -4.89
N MET A 242 5.72 -24.12 -4.30
CA MET A 242 4.44 -24.76 -4.02
C MET A 242 3.59 -24.88 -5.28
N ASP A 243 2.85 -25.97 -5.34
CA ASP A 243 1.82 -26.16 -6.36
C ASP A 243 0.54 -25.42 -5.89
N TYR A 244 0.54 -24.11 -6.07
CA TYR A 244 -0.72 -23.40 -5.90
C TYR A 244 -1.62 -23.77 -7.09
N PRO A 245 -2.77 -24.41 -6.85
CA PRO A 245 -3.79 -24.50 -7.89
C PRO A 245 -4.00 -23.07 -8.39
N SER A 246 -4.18 -22.90 -9.70
CA SER A 246 -4.32 -21.61 -10.38
C SER A 246 -5.53 -20.82 -9.87
N GLN A 247 -5.52 -20.51 -8.59
CA GLN A 247 -6.49 -19.61 -7.99
C GLN A 247 -6.07 -18.20 -8.37
N ASN A 248 -7.02 -17.48 -8.94
CA ASN A 248 -6.93 -16.05 -9.20
C ASN A 248 -6.46 -15.35 -7.92
N VAL A 249 -5.16 -15.07 -7.83
CA VAL A 249 -4.61 -14.27 -6.74
C VAL A 249 -5.20 -12.88 -6.92
N TYR A 250 -6.05 -12.49 -6.00
CA TYR A 250 -6.59 -11.14 -5.92
C TYR A 250 -5.44 -10.19 -5.60
N ILE A 251 -4.96 -9.49 -6.62
CA ILE A 251 -4.01 -8.41 -6.41
C ILE A 251 -4.82 -7.13 -6.28
N ARG A 252 -4.74 -6.54 -5.10
CA ARG A 252 -5.18 -5.15 -4.91
C ARG A 252 -4.37 -4.29 -5.87
N GLY A 253 -5.07 -3.59 -6.76
CA GLY A 253 -4.51 -2.59 -7.66
C GLY A 253 -4.15 -1.33 -6.89
#